data_0a85e0599daf4d42a699439d1617211a
#
_entry.id   0a85e0599daf4d42a699439d1617211a
#
_cell.length_a   1.000
_cell.length_b   1.000
_cell.length_c   1.000
_cell.angle_alpha   90.00
_cell.angle_beta   90.00
_cell.angle_gamma   90.00
#
_symmetry.space_group_name_H-M   'P 1'
#
loop_
_entity.id
_entity.type
_entity.pdbx_description
1 polymer ?
#
loop_
_entity_poly.entity_id
_entity_poly.type
_entity_poly.pdbx_seq_one_letter_code
_entity_poly.pdbx_strand_id
1 'polypeptide(L)'
;MNPSEPLVPSRVVVVGFGPVAARLVEHLEPLVAAGRVALTVLGQEPDAAYNRVLVADVAVGRTSEAAIGLADTDTLRATGIDVRLGARVDRIDRPFRRVLLTDGEAVDYDRLVLATGSRPVRPRLTGLEGPAGSDDAHLLPPGVSFLRDLSDARTVAAALAAQQRIVVLGGGILGIEAALAAAEEGGRVTLVHHGRSPMERLLGDGARVLATALRQAGITVVAGTSTGIELEHGHFAGVRLEGGVRVDGGALVLACGVRPRTELAEGCDLAVADGILVDHTLRAVGMEDIWAIGDCAEVCCLRSSCRACAGATAPQGLIGPGWQQADDVGAAFVADLSGDGGVPLTGFRSAPDPGPGVRRDPVVVLKARGVDAVVAGETDADPWTVEPGLAVAEWADPGHGRYAKMVTRDGVLTGLVCVGMPRTGAELILLFERGSELPADRSSLLRLDSAEGLLTASPPGPAATLCRCAGVTRGTVQDSVAAGCTSVQDVSAVTRAGTGCGGCHDGIRAVIEQHFAAAVAS
;
A
#
# COMPACT_ATOMS: atom_id res chain seq x y z
N MET A 1 3.23 -12.19 -44.84
CA MET A 1 1.98 -11.59 -44.35
C MET A 1 1.63 -10.43 -45.26
N ASN A 2 0.40 -10.33 -45.68
CA ASN A 2 -0.07 -9.32 -46.63
C ASN A 2 -0.19 -7.96 -45.88
N PRO A 3 0.42 -6.86 -46.34
CA PRO A 3 0.48 -5.60 -45.58
C PRO A 3 -0.82 -4.77 -45.54
N SER A 4 -1.96 -5.35 -45.92
CA SER A 4 -3.23 -4.63 -46.09
C SER A 4 -4.44 -5.17 -45.32
N GLU A 5 -4.28 -6.13 -44.41
CA GLU A 5 -5.38 -6.49 -43.51
C GLU A 5 -5.39 -5.50 -42.31
N PRO A 6 -6.53 -4.84 -42.05
CA PRO A 6 -6.64 -4.02 -40.86
C PRO A 6 -6.44 -4.89 -39.60
N LEU A 7 -5.44 -4.58 -38.80
CA LEU A 7 -5.22 -5.25 -37.53
C LEU A 7 -6.45 -5.03 -36.62
N VAL A 8 -7.14 -6.12 -36.29
CA VAL A 8 -8.20 -6.07 -35.27
C VAL A 8 -7.54 -5.85 -33.90
N PRO A 9 -7.86 -4.75 -33.22
CA PRO A 9 -7.27 -4.50 -31.91
C PRO A 9 -7.63 -5.58 -30.89
N SER A 10 -6.66 -5.99 -30.07
CA SER A 10 -6.93 -6.92 -28.96
C SER A 10 -7.79 -6.24 -27.89
N ARG A 11 -8.91 -6.85 -27.53
CA ARG A 11 -9.81 -6.32 -26.49
C ARG A 11 -9.25 -6.66 -25.11
N VAL A 12 -8.79 -5.64 -24.41
CA VAL A 12 -8.29 -5.75 -23.04
C VAL A 12 -9.31 -5.15 -22.09
N VAL A 13 -9.78 -5.94 -21.13
CA VAL A 13 -10.70 -5.48 -20.09
C VAL A 13 -9.98 -5.50 -18.74
N VAL A 14 -10.00 -4.37 -18.02
CA VAL A 14 -9.47 -4.23 -16.66
C VAL A 14 -10.65 -4.05 -15.70
N VAL A 15 -10.78 -4.95 -14.73
CA VAL A 15 -11.81 -4.90 -13.69
C VAL A 15 -11.23 -4.35 -12.41
N GLY A 16 -11.70 -3.17 -12.01
CA GLY A 16 -11.15 -2.35 -10.93
C GLY A 16 -10.36 -1.16 -11.48
N PHE A 17 -10.57 0.03 -10.91
CA PHE A 17 -9.85 1.24 -11.30
C PHE A 17 -9.23 1.92 -10.07
N GLY A 18 -8.37 1.18 -9.36
CA GLY A 18 -7.54 1.68 -8.28
C GLY A 18 -6.12 2.05 -8.75
N PRO A 19 -5.20 2.38 -7.82
CA PRO A 19 -3.83 2.83 -8.13
C PRO A 19 -3.02 1.87 -9.01
N VAL A 20 -3.22 0.57 -8.83
CA VAL A 20 -2.50 -0.47 -9.59
C VAL A 20 -3.04 -0.57 -11.02
N ALA A 21 -4.37 -0.50 -11.18
CA ALA A 21 -5.00 -0.47 -12.50
C ALA A 21 -4.63 0.80 -13.28
N ALA A 22 -4.62 1.97 -12.64
CA ALA A 22 -4.19 3.21 -13.27
C ALA A 22 -2.76 3.10 -13.82
N ARG A 23 -1.85 2.46 -13.06
CA ARG A 23 -0.48 2.21 -13.51
C ARG A 23 -0.41 1.30 -14.73
N LEU A 24 -1.25 0.26 -14.78
CA LEU A 24 -1.34 -0.62 -15.96
C LEU A 24 -1.90 0.14 -17.18
N VAL A 25 -2.93 0.96 -16.98
CA VAL A 25 -3.55 1.77 -18.05
C VAL A 25 -2.52 2.65 -18.74
N GLU A 26 -1.62 3.29 -17.99
CA GLU A 26 -0.54 4.11 -18.54
C GLU A 26 0.41 3.32 -19.46
N HIS A 27 0.71 2.07 -19.12
CA HIS A 27 1.50 1.20 -20.01
C HIS A 27 0.76 0.83 -21.29
N LEU A 28 -0.58 0.75 -21.24
CA LEU A 28 -1.40 0.34 -22.38
C LEU A 28 -1.84 1.49 -23.28
N GLU A 29 -1.83 2.73 -22.77
CA GLU A 29 -2.23 3.94 -23.52
C GLU A 29 -1.52 4.08 -24.88
N PRO A 30 -0.19 3.88 -25.01
CA PRO A 30 0.48 3.93 -26.30
C PRO A 30 -0.02 2.87 -27.30
N LEU A 31 -0.44 1.69 -26.80
CA LEU A 31 -0.99 0.63 -27.65
C LEU A 31 -2.42 0.97 -28.13
N VAL A 32 -3.20 1.66 -27.29
CA VAL A 32 -4.53 2.18 -27.68
C VAL A 32 -4.37 3.24 -28.76
N ALA A 33 -3.47 4.21 -28.57
CA ALA A 33 -3.18 5.25 -29.54
C ALA A 33 -2.67 4.68 -30.88
N ALA A 34 -1.96 3.54 -30.85
CA ALA A 34 -1.50 2.83 -32.06
C ALA A 34 -2.58 1.91 -32.66
N GLY A 35 -3.80 1.85 -32.13
CA GLY A 35 -4.88 0.99 -32.61
C GLY A 35 -4.62 -0.52 -32.43
N ARG A 36 -3.70 -0.89 -31.53
CA ARG A 36 -3.35 -2.29 -31.24
C ARG A 36 -4.24 -2.90 -30.16
N VAL A 37 -4.76 -2.06 -29.26
CA VAL A 37 -5.58 -2.44 -28.11
C VAL A 37 -6.86 -1.62 -28.09
N ALA A 38 -7.99 -2.31 -27.88
CA ALA A 38 -9.25 -1.71 -27.44
C ALA A 38 -9.35 -1.94 -25.93
N LEU A 39 -9.11 -0.88 -25.15
CA LEU A 39 -9.04 -0.95 -23.69
C LEU A 39 -10.33 -0.48 -23.04
N THR A 40 -10.96 -1.36 -22.23
CA THR A 40 -12.09 -1.01 -21.37
C THR A 40 -11.67 -1.14 -19.90
N VAL A 41 -11.93 -0.12 -19.10
CA VAL A 41 -11.65 -0.07 -17.65
C VAL A 41 -12.95 0.06 -16.89
N LEU A 42 -13.24 -0.90 -16.01
CA LEU A 42 -14.49 -1.00 -15.25
C LEU A 42 -14.23 -0.67 -13.77
N GLY A 43 -14.55 0.53 -13.34
CA GLY A 43 -14.42 0.97 -11.95
C GLY A 43 -15.75 0.89 -11.19
N GLN A 44 -15.80 0.16 -10.07
CA GLN A 44 -17.00 0.08 -9.23
C GLN A 44 -17.29 1.41 -8.50
N GLU A 45 -16.24 2.16 -8.15
CA GLU A 45 -16.37 3.47 -7.49
C GLU A 45 -16.79 4.55 -8.50
N PRO A 46 -17.52 5.59 -8.05
CA PRO A 46 -17.87 6.71 -8.91
C PRO A 46 -16.68 7.64 -9.18
N ASP A 47 -15.64 7.54 -8.36
CA ASP A 47 -14.43 8.36 -8.45
C ASP A 47 -13.39 7.70 -9.38
N ALA A 48 -12.62 8.52 -10.11
CA ALA A 48 -11.47 8.07 -10.88
C ALA A 48 -10.38 7.49 -9.95
N ALA A 49 -9.36 6.84 -10.53
CA ALA A 49 -8.26 6.31 -9.74
C ALA A 49 -7.57 7.40 -8.91
N TYR A 50 -7.39 7.15 -7.63
CA TYR A 50 -6.75 8.03 -6.67
C TYR A 50 -5.80 7.26 -5.74
N ASN A 51 -4.88 7.98 -5.10
CA ASN A 51 -3.92 7.41 -4.16
C ASN A 51 -4.59 7.05 -2.82
N ARG A 52 -4.91 5.77 -2.64
CA ARG A 52 -5.57 5.27 -1.42
C ARG A 52 -4.73 5.40 -0.16
N VAL A 53 -3.42 5.52 -0.28
CA VAL A 53 -2.52 5.68 0.89
C VAL A 53 -2.75 7.03 1.57
N LEU A 54 -3.24 8.04 0.82
CA LEU A 54 -3.47 9.39 1.32
C LEU A 54 -4.93 9.66 1.72
N VAL A 55 -5.79 8.65 1.75
CA VAL A 55 -7.21 8.80 2.13
C VAL A 55 -7.35 9.32 3.56
N ALA A 56 -6.47 8.91 4.49
CA ALA A 56 -6.46 9.44 5.85
C ALA A 56 -6.11 10.94 5.88
N ASP A 57 -5.20 11.40 5.03
CA ASP A 57 -4.84 12.83 4.93
C ASP A 57 -6.00 13.66 4.34
N VAL A 58 -6.76 13.08 3.39
CA VAL A 58 -8.00 13.72 2.89
C VAL A 58 -9.03 13.81 4.00
N ALA A 59 -9.24 12.75 4.77
CA ALA A 59 -10.21 12.70 5.86
C ALA A 59 -9.97 13.77 6.93
N VAL A 60 -8.71 14.16 7.14
CA VAL A 60 -8.33 15.20 8.12
C VAL A 60 -8.08 16.57 7.48
N GLY A 61 -8.29 16.73 6.17
CA GLY A 61 -8.15 18.00 5.46
C GLY A 61 -6.73 18.44 5.14
N ARG A 62 -5.72 17.56 5.26
CA ARG A 62 -4.31 17.86 4.93
C ARG A 62 -4.06 17.93 3.44
N THR A 63 -4.84 17.22 2.67
CA THR A 63 -4.79 17.23 1.22
C THR A 63 -6.20 17.19 0.64
N SER A 64 -6.37 17.66 -0.58
CA SER A 64 -7.66 17.60 -1.26
C SER A 64 -7.83 16.28 -2.03
N GLU A 65 -9.07 15.90 -2.31
CA GLU A 65 -9.38 14.75 -3.16
C GLU A 65 -8.73 14.89 -4.55
N ALA A 66 -8.75 16.08 -5.12
CA ALA A 66 -8.14 16.37 -6.43
C ALA A 66 -6.62 16.17 -6.41
N ALA A 67 -5.95 16.51 -5.30
CA ALA A 67 -4.49 16.41 -5.19
C ALA A 67 -3.99 14.95 -5.10
N ILE A 68 -4.85 14.01 -4.75
CA ILE A 68 -4.53 12.58 -4.70
C ILE A 68 -4.99 11.81 -5.94
N GLY A 69 -5.57 12.48 -6.94
CA GLY A 69 -5.95 11.88 -8.21
C GLY A 69 -4.75 11.27 -8.94
N LEU A 70 -4.93 10.10 -9.54
CA LEU A 70 -3.91 9.38 -10.31
C LEU A 70 -4.25 9.28 -11.79
N ALA A 71 -5.49 9.57 -12.17
CA ALA A 71 -5.94 9.49 -13.55
C ALA A 71 -6.98 10.57 -13.84
N ASP A 72 -6.87 11.18 -15.00
CA ASP A 72 -7.89 12.05 -15.57
C ASP A 72 -8.70 11.23 -16.59
N THR A 73 -9.95 10.93 -16.25
CA THR A 73 -10.84 10.11 -17.08
C THR A 73 -11.19 10.76 -18.41
N ASP A 74 -11.24 12.08 -18.48
CA ASP A 74 -11.56 12.79 -19.72
C ASP A 74 -10.38 12.72 -20.69
N THR A 75 -9.16 12.87 -20.19
CA THR A 75 -7.94 12.65 -20.97
C THR A 75 -7.86 11.21 -21.47
N LEU A 76 -8.11 10.21 -20.61
CA LEU A 76 -8.09 8.80 -21.00
C LEU A 76 -9.14 8.48 -22.07
N ARG A 77 -10.35 9.03 -21.95
CA ARG A 77 -11.41 8.86 -22.96
C ARG A 77 -11.05 9.55 -24.29
N ALA A 78 -10.38 10.68 -24.23
CA ALA A 78 -9.91 11.38 -25.42
C ALA A 78 -8.84 10.59 -26.19
N THR A 79 -8.07 9.74 -25.52
CA THR A 79 -7.11 8.80 -26.16
C THR A 79 -7.77 7.52 -26.70
N GLY A 80 -9.09 7.34 -26.51
CA GLY A 80 -9.86 6.20 -27.00
C GLY A 80 -10.00 5.07 -26.00
N ILE A 81 -9.69 5.28 -24.72
CA ILE A 81 -9.90 4.29 -23.65
C ILE A 81 -11.34 4.41 -23.14
N ASP A 82 -12.06 3.28 -23.11
CA ASP A 82 -13.42 3.22 -22.54
C ASP A 82 -13.33 3.10 -21.01
N VAL A 83 -13.42 4.22 -20.30
CA VAL A 83 -13.41 4.27 -18.82
C VAL A 83 -14.83 4.42 -18.30
N ARG A 84 -15.29 3.41 -17.56
CA ARG A 84 -16.63 3.35 -16.95
C ARG A 84 -16.53 3.37 -15.44
N LEU A 85 -16.92 4.50 -14.83
CA LEU A 85 -17.00 4.66 -13.38
C LEU A 85 -18.41 4.27 -12.89
N GLY A 86 -18.50 3.76 -11.65
CA GLY A 86 -19.74 3.22 -11.10
C GLY A 86 -20.18 1.89 -11.75
N ALA A 87 -19.35 1.32 -12.63
CA ALA A 87 -19.63 0.08 -13.34
C ALA A 87 -19.24 -1.13 -12.48
N ARG A 88 -20.23 -1.73 -11.83
CA ARG A 88 -20.02 -2.93 -11.02
C ARG A 88 -20.12 -4.19 -11.89
N VAL A 89 -19.08 -5.01 -11.84
CA VAL A 89 -19.08 -6.33 -12.45
C VAL A 89 -19.84 -7.30 -11.55
N ASP A 90 -20.79 -8.02 -12.13
CA ASP A 90 -21.59 -9.06 -11.46
C ASP A 90 -20.89 -10.42 -11.54
N ARG A 91 -20.45 -10.80 -12.76
CA ARG A 91 -19.80 -12.09 -12.98
C ARG A 91 -18.94 -12.10 -14.26
N ILE A 92 -18.07 -13.10 -14.36
CA ILE A 92 -17.24 -13.39 -15.52
C ILE A 92 -17.76 -14.66 -16.20
N ASP A 93 -18.08 -14.58 -17.48
CA ASP A 93 -18.50 -15.69 -18.32
C ASP A 93 -17.30 -16.15 -19.17
N ARG A 94 -16.45 -17.01 -18.59
CA ARG A 94 -15.19 -17.48 -19.19
C ARG A 94 -15.38 -18.19 -20.54
N PRO A 95 -16.34 -19.12 -20.70
CA PRO A 95 -16.54 -19.80 -21.97
C PRO A 95 -16.80 -18.85 -23.14
N PHE A 96 -17.47 -17.73 -22.88
CA PHE A 96 -17.79 -16.73 -23.90
C PHE A 96 -16.84 -15.53 -23.86
N ARG A 97 -15.82 -15.52 -22.99
CA ARG A 97 -14.85 -14.44 -22.80
C ARG A 97 -15.50 -13.08 -22.67
N ARG A 98 -16.41 -12.95 -21.71
CA ARG A 98 -17.11 -11.70 -21.43
C ARG A 98 -17.29 -11.45 -19.94
N VAL A 99 -17.32 -10.19 -19.60
CA VAL A 99 -17.64 -9.67 -18.26
C VAL A 99 -19.07 -9.16 -18.30
N LEU A 100 -19.88 -9.51 -17.31
CA LEU A 100 -21.26 -9.09 -17.18
C LEU A 100 -21.36 -8.05 -16.05
N LEU A 101 -21.99 -6.92 -16.35
CA LEU A 101 -22.23 -5.85 -15.39
C LEU A 101 -23.58 -6.06 -14.67
N THR A 102 -23.74 -5.40 -13.53
CA THR A 102 -24.98 -5.49 -12.73
C THR A 102 -26.22 -4.89 -13.41
N ASP A 103 -26.04 -4.03 -14.42
CA ASP A 103 -27.10 -3.48 -15.26
C ASP A 103 -27.49 -4.41 -16.44
N GLY A 104 -26.81 -5.54 -16.60
CA GLY A 104 -27.03 -6.54 -17.63
C GLY A 104 -26.20 -6.36 -18.88
N GLU A 105 -25.38 -5.30 -18.98
CA GLU A 105 -24.46 -5.14 -20.11
C GLU A 105 -23.34 -6.20 -20.07
N ALA A 106 -22.89 -6.62 -21.26
CA ALA A 106 -21.80 -7.55 -21.43
C ALA A 106 -20.63 -6.89 -22.17
N VAL A 107 -19.42 -7.06 -21.67
CA VAL A 107 -18.17 -6.57 -22.28
C VAL A 107 -17.30 -7.76 -22.65
N ASP A 108 -17.06 -7.93 -23.94
CA ASP A 108 -16.21 -9.01 -24.45
C ASP A 108 -14.73 -8.69 -24.25
N TYR A 109 -13.91 -9.72 -24.01
CA TYR A 109 -12.46 -9.57 -23.88
C TYR A 109 -11.69 -10.66 -24.63
N ASP A 110 -10.47 -10.33 -25.05
CA ASP A 110 -9.45 -11.27 -25.47
C ASP A 110 -8.43 -11.47 -24.32
N ARG A 111 -8.28 -10.44 -23.46
CA ARG A 111 -7.47 -10.44 -22.23
C ARG A 111 -8.24 -9.76 -21.09
N LEU A 112 -8.25 -10.39 -19.93
CA LEU A 112 -8.91 -9.89 -18.73
C LEU A 112 -7.89 -9.67 -17.62
N VAL A 113 -7.87 -8.49 -17.02
CA VAL A 113 -7.05 -8.19 -15.84
C VAL A 113 -7.94 -7.88 -14.64
N LEU A 114 -7.83 -8.69 -13.60
CA LEU A 114 -8.51 -8.47 -12.34
C LEU A 114 -7.63 -7.61 -11.45
N ALA A 115 -8.03 -6.37 -11.22
CA ALA A 115 -7.39 -5.39 -10.34
C ALA A 115 -8.38 -4.93 -9.27
N THR A 116 -9.17 -5.87 -8.74
CA THR A 116 -10.29 -5.64 -7.83
C THR A 116 -9.87 -5.19 -6.44
N GLY A 117 -8.59 -5.34 -6.11
CA GLY A 117 -8.02 -4.88 -4.84
C GLY A 117 -8.51 -5.66 -3.63
N SER A 118 -8.67 -4.96 -2.51
CA SER A 118 -9.12 -5.54 -1.24
C SER A 118 -10.26 -4.72 -0.64
N ARG A 119 -10.99 -5.35 0.27
CA ARG A 119 -12.08 -4.73 1.04
C ARG A 119 -11.73 -4.68 2.53
N PRO A 120 -12.27 -3.70 3.27
CA PRO A 120 -12.08 -3.66 4.72
C PRO A 120 -12.77 -4.84 5.39
N VAL A 121 -12.19 -5.30 6.50
CA VAL A 121 -12.79 -6.34 7.34
C VAL A 121 -13.82 -5.70 8.25
N ARG A 122 -15.08 -6.15 8.13
CA ARG A 122 -16.13 -5.86 9.10
C ARG A 122 -16.00 -6.84 10.27
N PRO A 123 -15.66 -6.36 11.48
CA PRO A 123 -15.54 -7.25 12.65
C PRO A 123 -16.90 -7.79 13.06
N ARG A 124 -16.92 -9.01 13.61
CA ARG A 124 -18.14 -9.62 14.16
C ARG A 124 -18.41 -9.05 15.54
N LEU A 125 -19.18 -7.98 15.61
CA LEU A 125 -19.53 -7.29 16.84
C LEU A 125 -21.06 -7.18 16.96
N THR A 126 -21.60 -7.37 18.17
CA THR A 126 -23.02 -7.12 18.43
C THR A 126 -23.35 -5.67 18.09
N GLY A 127 -24.45 -5.43 17.38
CA GLY A 127 -24.85 -4.10 16.89
C GLY A 127 -24.19 -3.67 15.58
N LEU A 128 -23.30 -4.51 15.03
CA LEU A 128 -22.65 -4.30 13.74
C LEU A 128 -22.99 -5.44 12.76
N GLU A 129 -24.11 -6.14 12.98
CA GLU A 129 -24.53 -7.22 12.12
C GLU A 129 -24.93 -6.69 10.74
N GLY A 130 -24.63 -7.47 9.72
CA GLY A 130 -25.00 -7.25 8.33
C GLY A 130 -24.78 -8.53 7.52
N PRO A 131 -25.15 -8.58 6.25
CA PRO A 131 -24.90 -9.75 5.41
C PRO A 131 -23.45 -10.19 5.49
N ALA A 132 -23.21 -11.48 5.67
CA ALA A 132 -21.86 -12.03 5.73
C ALA A 132 -21.11 -11.69 4.43
N GLY A 133 -19.92 -11.10 4.58
CA GLY A 133 -19.07 -10.73 3.44
C GLY A 133 -19.45 -9.41 2.75
N SER A 134 -20.47 -8.68 3.20
CA SER A 134 -20.77 -7.34 2.70
C SER A 134 -19.80 -6.33 3.32
N ASP A 135 -19.09 -5.60 2.46
CA ASP A 135 -18.30 -4.41 2.75
C ASP A 135 -19.04 -3.12 2.34
N ASP A 136 -20.34 -3.25 2.09
CA ASP A 136 -21.17 -2.13 1.72
C ASP A 136 -21.29 -1.14 2.90
N ALA A 137 -20.68 0.02 2.75
CA ALA A 137 -20.69 1.08 3.75
C ALA A 137 -22.12 1.58 4.06
N HIS A 138 -23.07 1.44 3.13
CA HIS A 138 -24.46 1.78 3.35
C HIS A 138 -25.18 0.88 4.37
N LEU A 139 -24.58 -0.26 4.71
CA LEU A 139 -25.08 -1.19 5.72
C LEU A 139 -24.48 -0.96 7.11
N LEU A 140 -23.66 0.08 7.29
CA LEU A 140 -23.11 0.47 8.58
C LEU A 140 -24.10 1.42 9.29
N PRO A 141 -24.21 1.31 10.62
CA PRO A 141 -25.00 2.27 11.39
C PRO A 141 -24.45 3.71 11.24
N PRO A 142 -25.29 4.73 11.31
CA PRO A 142 -24.86 6.13 11.32
C PRO A 142 -23.79 6.38 12.40
N GLY A 143 -22.70 7.05 12.01
CA GLY A 143 -21.53 7.30 12.86
C GLY A 143 -20.49 6.18 12.84
N VAL A 144 -20.70 5.11 12.06
CA VAL A 144 -19.72 4.05 11.83
C VAL A 144 -19.24 4.13 10.38
N SER A 145 -17.93 4.08 10.16
CA SER A 145 -17.32 4.03 8.84
C SER A 145 -16.08 3.13 8.84
N PHE A 146 -15.67 2.71 7.68
CA PHE A 146 -14.29 2.30 7.45
C PHE A 146 -13.40 3.55 7.23
N LEU A 147 -12.17 3.35 6.77
CA LEU A 147 -11.34 4.38 6.17
C LEU A 147 -10.55 3.73 5.03
N ARG A 148 -11.21 3.53 3.89
CA ARG A 148 -10.65 2.81 2.74
C ARG A 148 -10.78 3.61 1.44
N ASP A 149 -11.85 4.37 1.28
CA ASP A 149 -12.17 5.13 0.07
C ASP A 149 -12.51 6.60 0.39
N LEU A 150 -12.79 7.38 -0.65
CA LEU A 150 -13.12 8.81 -0.50
C LEU A 150 -14.47 9.03 0.21
N SER A 151 -15.42 8.11 0.08
CA SER A 151 -16.71 8.18 0.80
C SER A 151 -16.49 8.05 2.31
N ASP A 152 -15.63 7.11 2.71
CA ASP A 152 -15.20 6.94 4.09
C ASP A 152 -14.48 8.21 4.61
N ALA A 153 -13.55 8.76 3.80
CA ALA A 153 -12.83 9.98 4.17
C ALA A 153 -13.78 11.16 4.42
N ARG A 154 -14.79 11.35 3.57
CA ARG A 154 -15.83 12.39 3.74
C ARG A 154 -16.61 12.18 5.04
N THR A 155 -16.92 10.93 5.39
CA THR A 155 -17.62 10.58 6.64
C THR A 155 -16.77 10.93 7.87
N VAL A 156 -15.49 10.58 7.86
CA VAL A 156 -14.56 10.91 8.96
C VAL A 156 -14.34 12.43 9.05
N ALA A 157 -14.19 13.13 7.92
CA ALA A 157 -14.08 14.59 7.89
C ALA A 157 -15.30 15.29 8.50
N ALA A 158 -16.51 14.81 8.21
CA ALA A 158 -17.73 15.34 8.80
C ALA A 158 -17.77 15.13 10.33
N ALA A 159 -17.32 13.98 10.83
CA ALA A 159 -17.23 13.70 12.26
C ALA A 159 -16.21 14.63 12.96
N LEU A 160 -15.06 14.89 12.34
CA LEU A 160 -14.05 15.83 12.84
C LEU A 160 -14.59 17.27 12.86
N ALA A 161 -15.23 17.72 11.79
CA ALA A 161 -15.84 19.06 11.72
C ALA A 161 -16.94 19.26 12.77
N ALA A 162 -17.68 18.19 13.11
CA ALA A 162 -18.67 18.19 14.18
C ALA A 162 -18.07 18.05 15.60
N GLN A 163 -16.72 18.05 15.72
CA GLN A 163 -16.00 17.89 16.98
C GLN A 163 -16.39 16.64 17.77
N GLN A 164 -16.77 15.59 17.07
CA GLN A 164 -17.12 14.31 17.68
C GLN A 164 -15.89 13.64 18.28
N ARG A 165 -16.09 12.84 19.32
CA ARG A 165 -15.05 11.93 19.81
C ARG A 165 -14.97 10.74 18.88
N ILE A 166 -13.79 10.52 18.26
CA ILE A 166 -13.56 9.44 17.31
C ILE A 166 -12.98 8.24 18.05
N VAL A 167 -13.60 7.09 17.90
CA VAL A 167 -13.04 5.80 18.30
C VAL A 167 -12.49 5.12 17.05
N VAL A 168 -11.20 4.79 17.05
CA VAL A 168 -10.56 3.98 16.01
C VAL A 168 -10.42 2.56 16.55
N LEU A 169 -11.07 1.61 15.89
CA LEU A 169 -11.02 0.20 16.26
C LEU A 169 -10.03 -0.54 15.36
N GLY A 170 -8.88 -0.90 15.94
CA GLY A 170 -7.81 -1.63 15.28
C GLY A 170 -6.45 -0.97 15.46
N GLY A 171 -5.52 -1.68 16.12
CA GLY A 171 -4.16 -1.22 16.41
C GLY A 171 -3.13 -1.60 15.36
N GLY A 172 -3.55 -1.79 14.09
CA GLY A 172 -2.67 -1.95 12.94
C GLY A 172 -2.23 -0.63 12.34
N ILE A 173 -1.40 -0.67 11.29
CA ILE A 173 -0.79 0.51 10.65
C ILE A 173 -1.85 1.55 10.28
N LEU A 174 -2.87 1.16 9.51
CA LEU A 174 -3.91 2.08 9.03
C LEU A 174 -4.68 2.74 10.19
N GLY A 175 -5.01 1.97 11.25
CA GLY A 175 -5.69 2.50 12.42
C GLY A 175 -4.84 3.50 13.20
N ILE A 176 -3.55 3.25 13.31
CA ILE A 176 -2.60 4.14 13.97
C ILE A 176 -2.39 5.42 13.14
N GLU A 177 -2.20 5.29 11.83
CA GLU A 177 -2.06 6.44 10.92
C GLU A 177 -3.32 7.32 10.95
N ALA A 178 -4.51 6.70 10.90
CA ALA A 178 -5.78 7.42 11.01
C ALA A 178 -5.95 8.13 12.38
N ALA A 179 -5.59 7.45 13.47
CA ALA A 179 -5.67 8.02 14.81
C ALA A 179 -4.72 9.20 15.00
N LEU A 180 -3.47 9.06 14.53
CA LEU A 180 -2.47 10.14 14.59
C LEU A 180 -2.89 11.31 13.71
N ALA A 181 -3.30 11.06 12.46
CA ALA A 181 -3.75 12.11 11.56
C ALA A 181 -4.91 12.93 12.17
N ALA A 182 -5.90 12.25 12.75
CA ALA A 182 -7.04 12.91 13.39
C ALA A 182 -6.65 13.67 14.67
N ALA A 183 -5.74 13.12 15.49
CA ALA A 183 -5.29 13.77 16.73
C ALA A 183 -4.46 15.03 16.46
N GLU A 184 -3.58 15.01 15.47
CA GLU A 184 -2.76 16.15 15.07
C GLU A 184 -3.59 17.34 14.57
N GLU A 185 -4.75 17.09 13.98
CA GLU A 185 -5.73 18.13 13.59
C GLU A 185 -6.72 18.48 14.72
N GLY A 186 -6.37 18.14 15.97
CA GLY A 186 -7.13 18.52 17.17
C GLY A 186 -8.31 17.62 17.49
N GLY A 187 -8.47 16.50 16.82
CA GLY A 187 -9.50 15.51 17.08
C GLY A 187 -9.32 14.81 18.43
N ARG A 188 -10.41 14.54 19.14
CA ARG A 188 -10.40 13.72 20.36
C ARG A 188 -10.48 12.24 19.98
N VAL A 189 -9.34 11.55 20.01
CA VAL A 189 -9.20 10.19 19.48
C VAL A 189 -8.97 9.17 20.58
N THR A 190 -9.70 8.06 20.52
CA THR A 190 -9.44 6.84 21.31
C THR A 190 -9.12 5.70 20.36
N LEU A 191 -7.93 5.11 20.47
CA LEU A 191 -7.51 3.91 19.74
C LEU A 191 -7.80 2.68 20.59
N VAL A 192 -8.70 1.81 20.12
CA VAL A 192 -9.02 0.53 20.73
C VAL A 192 -8.33 -0.59 19.96
N HIS A 193 -7.58 -1.45 20.65
CA HIS A 193 -6.89 -2.57 20.04
C HIS A 193 -6.93 -3.83 20.92
N HIS A 194 -6.88 -4.98 20.30
CA HIS A 194 -6.65 -6.25 21.01
C HIS A 194 -5.15 -6.46 21.24
N GLY A 195 -4.80 -7.29 22.22
CA GLY A 195 -3.40 -7.53 22.59
C GLY A 195 -2.89 -6.53 23.62
N ARG A 196 -1.61 -6.64 23.99
CA ARG A 196 -0.98 -5.83 25.05
C ARG A 196 -0.58 -4.45 24.55
N SER A 197 -0.18 -4.33 23.28
CA SER A 197 0.25 -3.08 22.65
C SER A 197 -0.17 -3.02 21.19
N PRO A 198 -0.37 -1.81 20.59
CA PRO A 198 -0.62 -1.66 19.14
C PRO A 198 0.56 -2.20 18.34
N MET A 199 0.30 -2.88 17.21
CA MET A 199 1.32 -3.50 16.35
C MET A 199 2.24 -4.53 17.04
N GLU A 200 1.85 -5.10 18.16
CA GLU A 200 2.68 -6.04 18.94
C GLU A 200 3.25 -7.19 18.10
N ARG A 201 2.45 -7.75 17.18
CA ARG A 201 2.89 -8.84 16.30
C ARG A 201 4.04 -8.48 15.36
N LEU A 202 4.15 -7.21 14.99
CA LEU A 202 5.18 -6.72 14.05
C LEU A 202 6.39 -6.15 14.78
N LEU A 203 6.15 -5.41 15.86
CA LEU A 203 7.19 -4.62 16.54
C LEU A 203 7.76 -5.31 17.80
N GLY A 204 7.15 -6.41 18.27
CA GLY A 204 7.58 -7.03 19.52
C GLY A 204 7.57 -6.01 20.67
N ASP A 205 8.67 -5.92 21.43
CA ASP A 205 8.81 -4.95 22.54
C ASP A 205 8.84 -3.48 22.09
N GLY A 206 9.21 -3.20 20.84
CA GLY A 206 9.09 -1.87 20.22
C GLY A 206 7.66 -1.31 20.21
N ALA A 207 6.65 -2.19 20.24
CA ALA A 207 5.24 -1.80 20.33
C ALA A 207 4.90 -1.02 21.62
N ARG A 208 5.63 -1.26 22.70
CA ARG A 208 5.47 -0.52 23.98
C ARG A 208 5.95 0.93 23.85
N VAL A 209 7.04 1.12 23.11
CA VAL A 209 7.57 2.45 22.79
C VAL A 209 6.58 3.20 21.90
N LEU A 210 6.05 2.52 20.86
CA LEU A 210 5.00 3.08 20.00
C LEU A 210 3.76 3.49 20.81
N ALA A 211 3.27 2.63 21.71
CA ALA A 211 2.11 2.95 22.56
C ALA A 211 2.34 4.20 23.42
N THR A 212 3.57 4.43 23.89
CA THR A 212 3.92 5.64 24.65
C THR A 212 3.92 6.86 23.73
N ALA A 213 4.48 6.78 22.53
CA ALA A 213 4.47 7.86 21.56
C ALA A 213 3.03 8.26 21.15
N LEU A 214 2.14 7.29 20.98
CA LEU A 214 0.71 7.54 20.69
C LEU A 214 0.03 8.33 21.82
N ARG A 215 0.30 7.96 23.08
CA ARG A 215 -0.24 8.72 24.24
C ARG A 215 0.32 10.14 24.32
N GLN A 216 1.60 10.31 24.02
CA GLN A 216 2.24 11.64 23.96
C GLN A 216 1.65 12.50 22.82
N ALA A 217 1.21 11.88 21.73
CA ALA A 217 0.48 12.54 20.63
C ALA A 217 -0.99 12.85 21.00
N GLY A 218 -1.43 12.64 22.25
CA GLY A 218 -2.79 12.97 22.71
C GLY A 218 -3.83 11.88 22.46
N ILE A 219 -3.43 10.69 22.00
CA ILE A 219 -4.35 9.59 21.73
C ILE A 219 -4.59 8.78 23.02
N THR A 220 -5.86 8.56 23.36
CA THR A 220 -6.21 7.59 24.41
C THR A 220 -6.07 6.18 23.85
N VAL A 221 -5.12 5.40 24.36
CA VAL A 221 -4.88 4.02 23.90
C VAL A 221 -5.50 3.04 24.88
N VAL A 222 -6.47 2.25 24.42
CA VAL A 222 -7.24 1.29 25.20
C VAL A 222 -7.00 -0.12 24.65
N ALA A 223 -6.45 -0.98 25.49
CA ALA A 223 -6.28 -2.40 25.19
C ALA A 223 -7.54 -3.18 25.64
N GLY A 224 -8.08 -3.99 24.77
CA GLY A 224 -9.24 -4.84 25.09
C GLY A 224 -9.87 -5.45 23.84
N THR A 225 -10.50 -6.60 23.99
CA THR A 225 -11.27 -7.26 22.93
C THR A 225 -12.65 -6.62 22.86
N SER A 226 -12.99 -6.03 21.72
CA SER A 226 -14.33 -5.49 21.47
C SER A 226 -15.34 -6.61 21.24
N THR A 227 -16.51 -6.48 21.88
CA THR A 227 -17.61 -7.46 21.81
C THR A 227 -18.83 -6.91 21.11
N GLY A 228 -18.97 -5.58 21.03
CA GLY A 228 -20.12 -4.96 20.39
C GLY A 228 -19.96 -3.45 20.27
N ILE A 229 -20.89 -2.84 19.54
CA ILE A 229 -21.09 -1.40 19.52
C ILE A 229 -22.42 -1.06 20.22
N GLU A 230 -22.52 0.14 20.71
CA GLU A 230 -23.73 0.68 21.30
C GLU A 230 -24.27 1.80 20.42
N LEU A 231 -25.58 1.77 20.25
CA LEU A 231 -26.30 2.77 19.46
C LEU A 231 -27.28 3.52 20.39
N GLU A 232 -27.24 4.82 20.31
CA GLU A 232 -28.24 5.71 20.95
C GLU A 232 -29.04 6.43 19.87
N HIS A 233 -30.34 6.26 19.88
CA HIS A 233 -31.24 6.78 18.83
C HIS A 233 -30.84 6.36 17.40
N GLY A 234 -30.26 5.16 17.26
CA GLY A 234 -29.80 4.62 15.97
C GLY A 234 -28.43 5.12 15.50
N HIS A 235 -27.75 5.97 16.26
CA HIS A 235 -26.40 6.47 15.98
C HIS A 235 -25.38 5.83 16.89
N PHE A 236 -24.14 5.70 16.42
CA PHE A 236 -23.04 5.19 17.21
C PHE A 236 -22.82 6.03 18.48
N ALA A 237 -22.69 5.37 19.62
CA ALA A 237 -22.47 5.99 20.92
C ALA A 237 -21.28 5.42 21.68
N GLY A 238 -20.80 4.22 21.33
CA GLY A 238 -19.63 3.63 22.00
C GLY A 238 -19.30 2.22 21.55
N VAL A 239 -18.12 1.75 21.97
CA VAL A 239 -17.66 0.38 21.80
C VAL A 239 -17.66 -0.31 23.15
N ARG A 240 -18.21 -1.52 23.23
CA ARG A 240 -18.20 -2.39 24.40
C ARG A 240 -17.05 -3.39 24.29
N LEU A 241 -16.28 -3.48 25.36
CA LEU A 241 -15.16 -4.42 25.47
C LEU A 241 -15.54 -5.61 26.37
N GLU A 242 -14.75 -6.67 26.33
CA GLU A 242 -14.80 -7.74 27.30
C GLU A 242 -14.69 -7.17 28.73
N GLY A 243 -15.38 -7.82 29.69
CA GLY A 243 -15.45 -7.31 31.06
C GLY A 243 -16.42 -6.15 31.27
N GLY A 244 -17.20 -5.75 30.25
CA GLY A 244 -18.24 -4.73 30.35
C GLY A 244 -17.74 -3.29 30.31
N VAL A 245 -16.48 -3.07 30.00
CA VAL A 245 -15.92 -1.72 29.82
C VAL A 245 -16.52 -1.08 28.55
N ARG A 246 -16.99 0.17 28.68
CA ARG A 246 -17.49 0.97 27.57
C ARG A 246 -16.49 2.06 27.21
N VAL A 247 -16.27 2.23 25.91
CA VAL A 247 -15.49 3.33 25.31
C VAL A 247 -16.45 4.24 24.55
N ASP A 248 -16.75 5.42 25.11
CA ASP A 248 -17.69 6.36 24.52
C ASP A 248 -17.11 7.06 23.28
N GLY A 249 -17.96 7.29 22.28
CA GLY A 249 -17.60 8.04 21.07
C GLY A 249 -18.82 8.46 20.27
N GLY A 250 -18.68 9.46 19.40
CA GLY A 250 -19.69 9.91 18.47
C GLY A 250 -19.46 9.38 17.04
N ALA A 251 -18.24 8.93 16.76
CA ALA A 251 -17.89 8.29 15.48
C ALA A 251 -16.96 7.10 15.71
N LEU A 252 -17.12 6.04 14.92
CA LEU A 252 -16.30 4.83 14.92
C LEU A 252 -15.66 4.62 13.55
N VAL A 253 -14.33 4.52 13.55
CA VAL A 253 -13.54 4.13 12.37
C VAL A 253 -13.08 2.69 12.52
N LEU A 254 -13.54 1.82 11.63
CA LEU A 254 -13.17 0.40 11.60
C LEU A 254 -11.87 0.21 10.79
N ALA A 255 -10.77 -0.09 11.48
CA ALA A 255 -9.44 -0.36 10.92
C ALA A 255 -8.95 -1.78 11.26
N CYS A 256 -9.84 -2.78 11.10
CA CYS A 256 -9.63 -4.18 11.51
C CYS A 256 -8.92 -5.03 10.45
N GLY A 257 -8.24 -4.42 9.49
CA GLY A 257 -7.57 -5.09 8.39
C GLY A 257 -8.38 -5.13 7.10
N VAL A 258 -7.83 -5.79 6.09
CA VAL A 258 -8.43 -5.93 4.76
C VAL A 258 -8.43 -7.39 4.32
N ARG A 259 -9.28 -7.73 3.36
CA ARG A 259 -9.28 -9.01 2.64
C ARG A 259 -9.28 -8.78 1.14
N PRO A 260 -8.52 -9.55 0.37
CA PRO A 260 -8.59 -9.55 -1.09
C PRO A 260 -10.02 -9.74 -1.59
N ARG A 261 -10.35 -9.10 -2.71
CA ARG A 261 -11.62 -9.31 -3.41
C ARG A 261 -11.46 -10.46 -4.39
N THR A 262 -11.97 -11.61 -4.02
CA THR A 262 -11.85 -12.87 -4.78
C THR A 262 -13.16 -13.34 -5.38
N GLU A 263 -14.28 -12.70 -5.07
CA GLU A 263 -15.63 -13.17 -5.37
C GLU A 263 -15.88 -13.41 -6.87
N LEU A 264 -15.35 -12.51 -7.73
CA LEU A 264 -15.45 -12.68 -9.18
C LEU A 264 -14.65 -13.88 -9.69
N ALA A 265 -13.49 -14.13 -9.08
CA ALA A 265 -12.65 -15.27 -9.40
C ALA A 265 -13.28 -16.58 -8.95
N GLU A 266 -13.79 -16.62 -7.72
CA GLU A 266 -14.54 -17.77 -7.19
C GLU A 266 -15.78 -18.08 -8.04
N GLY A 267 -16.53 -17.03 -8.42
CA GLY A 267 -17.75 -17.16 -9.23
C GLY A 267 -17.53 -17.65 -10.67
N CYS A 268 -16.27 -17.69 -11.12
CA CYS A 268 -15.91 -18.22 -12.44
C CYS A 268 -14.87 -19.36 -12.37
N ASP A 269 -14.78 -20.04 -11.24
CA ASP A 269 -13.92 -21.22 -11.02
C ASP A 269 -12.41 -20.94 -11.25
N LEU A 270 -11.91 -19.76 -10.92
CA LEU A 270 -10.48 -19.53 -10.81
C LEU A 270 -9.96 -20.03 -9.45
N ALA A 271 -8.71 -20.44 -9.44
CA ALA A 271 -8.08 -20.89 -8.20
C ALA A 271 -7.85 -19.73 -7.22
N VAL A 272 -8.29 -19.89 -5.98
CA VAL A 272 -8.23 -18.87 -4.92
C VAL A 272 -7.69 -19.49 -3.63
N ALA A 273 -6.91 -18.75 -2.87
CA ALA A 273 -6.55 -19.02 -1.50
C ALA A 273 -6.86 -17.79 -0.63
N ASP A 274 -5.87 -17.07 -0.09
CA ASP A 274 -6.10 -15.75 0.51
C ASP A 274 -6.41 -14.71 -0.58
N GLY A 275 -5.80 -14.85 -1.78
CA GLY A 275 -6.04 -14.05 -2.97
C GLY A 275 -6.32 -14.93 -4.19
N ILE A 276 -6.44 -14.31 -5.36
CA ILE A 276 -6.54 -14.99 -6.65
C ILE A 276 -5.17 -15.56 -6.98
N LEU A 277 -5.08 -16.90 -7.10
CA LEU A 277 -3.80 -17.55 -7.36
C LEU A 277 -3.30 -17.25 -8.76
N VAL A 278 -2.11 -16.66 -8.85
CA VAL A 278 -1.42 -16.33 -10.10
C VAL A 278 -0.03 -16.95 -10.14
N ASP A 279 0.46 -17.21 -11.33
CA ASP A 279 1.85 -17.59 -11.52
C ASP A 279 2.79 -16.37 -11.43
N HIS A 280 4.10 -16.57 -11.64
CA HIS A 280 5.06 -15.48 -11.66
C HIS A 280 4.90 -14.50 -12.82
N THR A 281 4.07 -14.79 -13.82
CA THR A 281 3.69 -13.87 -14.89
C THR A 281 2.38 -13.15 -14.61
N LEU A 282 1.88 -13.31 -13.37
CA LEU A 282 0.62 -12.75 -12.88
C LEU A 282 -0.61 -13.26 -13.64
N ARG A 283 -0.48 -14.35 -14.40
CA ARG A 283 -1.60 -15.08 -14.98
C ARG A 283 -2.29 -15.91 -13.92
N ALA A 284 -3.61 -15.90 -13.94
CA ALA A 284 -4.39 -16.80 -13.08
C ALA A 284 -4.03 -18.25 -13.38
N VAL A 285 -3.84 -19.06 -12.34
CA VAL A 285 -3.37 -20.44 -12.47
C VAL A 285 -4.30 -21.24 -13.41
N GLY A 286 -3.72 -21.83 -14.46
CA GLY A 286 -4.44 -22.60 -15.46
C GLY A 286 -5.14 -21.77 -16.55
N MET A 287 -4.94 -20.44 -16.59
CA MET A 287 -5.51 -19.54 -17.61
C MET A 287 -4.42 -18.98 -18.52
N GLU A 288 -4.80 -18.67 -19.75
CA GLU A 288 -3.91 -18.02 -20.73
C GLU A 288 -4.31 -16.57 -20.98
N ASP A 289 -5.55 -16.21 -20.67
CA ASP A 289 -6.20 -14.95 -21.03
C ASP A 289 -6.68 -14.11 -19.83
N ILE A 290 -6.40 -14.56 -18.59
CA ILE A 290 -6.79 -13.87 -17.36
C ILE A 290 -5.56 -13.63 -16.45
N TRP A 291 -5.41 -12.39 -15.99
CA TRP A 291 -4.37 -11.95 -15.02
C TRP A 291 -5.02 -11.38 -13.78
N ALA A 292 -4.30 -11.40 -12.66
CA ALA A 292 -4.68 -10.63 -11.47
C ALA A 292 -3.48 -9.86 -10.93
N ILE A 293 -3.72 -8.60 -10.48
CA ILE A 293 -2.70 -7.68 -9.98
C ILE A 293 -3.17 -6.89 -8.76
N GLY A 294 -2.24 -6.45 -7.94
CA GLY A 294 -2.51 -5.68 -6.71
C GLY A 294 -2.99 -6.55 -5.55
N ASP A 295 -3.75 -5.94 -4.64
CA ASP A 295 -4.17 -6.57 -3.38
C ASP A 295 -5.03 -7.83 -3.56
N CYS A 296 -5.63 -8.06 -4.73
CA CYS A 296 -6.41 -9.27 -4.98
C CYS A 296 -5.57 -10.45 -5.45
N ALA A 297 -4.33 -10.22 -5.89
CA ALA A 297 -3.46 -11.25 -6.46
C ALA A 297 -2.59 -11.92 -5.40
N GLU A 298 -2.46 -13.23 -5.50
CA GLU A 298 -1.56 -14.05 -4.68
C GLU A 298 -0.66 -14.89 -5.57
N VAL A 299 0.65 -14.60 -5.54
CA VAL A 299 1.61 -15.34 -6.37
C VAL A 299 1.80 -16.75 -5.80
N CYS A 300 1.35 -17.75 -6.53
CA CYS A 300 1.49 -19.17 -6.20
C CYS A 300 2.59 -19.81 -7.05
N CYS A 301 3.62 -20.32 -6.41
CA CYS A 301 4.66 -21.07 -7.08
C CYS A 301 4.53 -22.57 -6.80
N LEU A 302 4.23 -23.33 -7.83
CA LEU A 302 4.15 -24.80 -7.75
C LEU A 302 5.53 -25.48 -7.64
N ARG A 303 6.62 -24.70 -7.67
CA ARG A 303 8.00 -25.23 -7.58
C ARG A 303 8.54 -25.05 -6.16
N SER A 304 8.69 -26.13 -5.43
CA SER A 304 9.28 -26.15 -4.07
C SER A 304 10.69 -25.56 -3.97
N SER A 305 11.40 -25.45 -5.10
CA SER A 305 12.76 -24.89 -5.19
C SER A 305 12.81 -23.52 -5.86
N CYS A 306 11.68 -22.81 -5.93
CA CYS A 306 11.68 -21.48 -6.53
C CYS A 306 12.42 -20.47 -5.67
N ARG A 307 13.50 -19.89 -6.24
CA ARG A 307 14.29 -18.86 -5.57
C ARG A 307 13.56 -17.50 -5.50
N ALA A 308 12.57 -17.27 -6.39
CA ALA A 308 11.87 -16.00 -6.45
C ALA A 308 10.78 -15.84 -5.37
N CYS A 309 10.13 -16.92 -4.93
CA CYS A 309 9.03 -16.84 -3.95
C CYS A 309 9.22 -17.71 -2.71
N ALA A 310 10.26 -18.54 -2.64
CA ALA A 310 10.54 -19.44 -1.50
C ALA A 310 9.34 -20.24 -0.97
N GLY A 311 8.29 -20.40 -1.78
CA GLY A 311 7.08 -21.18 -1.46
C GLY A 311 6.07 -20.50 -0.52
N ALA A 312 6.29 -19.27 -0.08
CA ALA A 312 5.30 -18.56 0.71
C ALA A 312 4.51 -17.59 -0.16
N THR A 313 3.22 -17.60 -0.01
CA THR A 313 2.27 -16.84 -0.81
C THR A 313 1.33 -16.11 0.12
N ALA A 314 1.15 -14.83 -0.11
CA ALA A 314 0.12 -13.99 0.47
C ALA A 314 0.02 -12.71 -0.34
N PRO A 315 -1.17 -12.13 -0.48
CA PRO A 315 -1.33 -10.80 -1.03
C PRO A 315 -0.55 -9.80 -0.18
N GLN A 316 0.27 -8.95 -0.82
CA GLN A 316 1.21 -8.10 -0.08
C GLN A 316 0.57 -6.87 0.55
N GLY A 317 -0.60 -6.41 0.02
CA GLY A 317 -1.33 -5.28 0.58
C GLY A 317 -0.58 -3.95 0.58
N LEU A 318 0.46 -3.80 -0.26
CA LEU A 318 1.30 -2.63 -0.37
C LEU A 318 1.30 -2.08 -1.81
N ILE A 319 1.34 -0.75 -1.93
CA ILE A 319 1.25 -0.10 -3.23
C ILE A 319 2.48 -0.35 -4.13
N GLY A 320 3.68 -0.39 -3.56
CA GLY A 320 4.92 -0.60 -4.33
C GLY A 320 4.94 -1.93 -5.08
N PRO A 321 4.76 -3.07 -4.40
CA PRO A 321 4.59 -4.37 -5.07
C PRO A 321 3.46 -4.41 -6.09
N GLY A 322 2.32 -3.79 -5.80
CA GLY A 322 1.20 -3.70 -6.74
C GLY A 322 1.57 -2.94 -8.02
N TRP A 323 2.32 -1.85 -7.91
CA TRP A 323 2.82 -1.11 -9.08
C TRP A 323 3.85 -1.92 -9.87
N GLN A 324 4.75 -2.65 -9.20
CA GLN A 324 5.67 -3.55 -9.89
C GLN A 324 4.91 -4.61 -10.70
N GLN A 325 3.85 -5.19 -10.14
CA GLN A 325 2.99 -6.13 -10.86
C GLN A 325 2.32 -5.49 -12.09
N ALA A 326 1.87 -4.25 -11.98
CA ALA A 326 1.31 -3.52 -13.11
C ALA A 326 2.35 -3.24 -14.20
N ASP A 327 3.58 -2.87 -13.80
CA ASP A 327 4.70 -2.65 -14.71
C ASP A 327 5.09 -3.94 -15.44
N ASP A 328 5.14 -5.07 -14.73
CA ASP A 328 5.48 -6.38 -15.30
C ASP A 328 4.43 -6.83 -16.32
N VAL A 329 3.13 -6.75 -15.98
CA VAL A 329 2.03 -7.10 -16.91
C VAL A 329 1.98 -6.12 -18.07
N GLY A 330 2.15 -4.83 -17.82
CA GLY A 330 2.17 -3.79 -18.84
C GLY A 330 3.29 -4.00 -19.86
N ALA A 331 4.51 -4.23 -19.39
CA ALA A 331 5.66 -4.54 -20.26
C ALA A 331 5.44 -5.82 -21.07
N ALA A 332 4.82 -6.82 -20.45
CA ALA A 332 4.45 -8.06 -21.10
C ALA A 332 3.46 -7.85 -22.25
N PHE A 333 2.41 -7.07 -22.01
CA PHE A 333 1.39 -6.76 -23.02
C PHE A 333 1.98 -5.91 -24.14
N VAL A 334 2.83 -4.94 -23.83
CA VAL A 334 3.53 -4.14 -24.83
C VAL A 334 4.39 -5.02 -25.71
N ALA A 335 5.19 -5.92 -25.15
CA ALA A 335 6.06 -6.82 -25.92
C ALA A 335 5.27 -7.74 -26.87
N ASP A 336 4.12 -8.26 -26.41
CA ASP A 336 3.31 -9.21 -27.19
C ASP A 336 2.44 -8.51 -28.25
N LEU A 337 1.90 -7.33 -27.95
CA LEU A 337 0.94 -6.63 -28.80
C LEU A 337 1.56 -5.60 -29.76
N SER A 338 2.83 -5.19 -29.57
CA SER A 338 3.52 -4.24 -30.46
C SER A 338 3.83 -4.81 -31.85
N GLY A 339 3.82 -6.12 -32.02
CA GLY A 339 4.06 -6.75 -33.33
C GLY A 339 5.51 -6.73 -33.81
N ASP A 340 6.45 -6.26 -33.01
CA ASP A 340 7.88 -6.16 -33.35
C ASP A 340 8.66 -7.46 -33.09
N GLY A 341 8.02 -8.63 -33.19
CA GLY A 341 8.69 -9.91 -33.03
C GLY A 341 9.32 -10.10 -31.65
N GLY A 342 8.73 -9.48 -30.63
CA GLY A 342 9.19 -9.57 -29.26
C GLY A 342 9.33 -11.04 -28.82
N VAL A 343 10.45 -11.34 -28.17
CA VAL A 343 10.74 -12.64 -27.60
C VAL A 343 9.52 -13.08 -26.76
N PRO A 344 8.96 -14.28 -27.00
CA PRO A 344 7.86 -14.79 -26.20
C PRO A 344 8.23 -14.69 -24.72
N LEU A 345 7.25 -14.30 -23.89
CA LEU A 345 7.39 -14.15 -22.43
C LEU A 345 7.76 -15.46 -21.71
N THR A 346 8.87 -16.07 -22.10
CA THR A 346 9.48 -17.20 -21.40
C THR A 346 10.55 -16.77 -20.39
N GLY A 347 10.81 -15.47 -20.29
CA GLY A 347 11.82 -14.92 -19.40
C GLY A 347 11.29 -13.72 -18.65
N PHE A 348 10.81 -13.96 -17.44
CA PHE A 348 10.74 -12.94 -16.41
C PHE A 348 12.06 -12.18 -16.36
N ARG A 349 12.07 -10.89 -16.67
CA ARG A 349 13.05 -10.05 -16.00
C ARG A 349 12.54 -9.89 -14.57
N SER A 350 12.83 -10.90 -13.76
CA SER A 350 12.94 -10.68 -12.32
C SER A 350 13.62 -9.35 -12.13
N ALA A 351 13.12 -8.52 -11.21
CA ALA A 351 13.97 -7.52 -10.58
C ALA A 351 15.36 -8.17 -10.41
N PRO A 352 16.48 -7.45 -10.70
CA PRO A 352 17.80 -8.06 -10.78
C PRO A 352 17.94 -9.07 -9.67
N ASP A 353 18.20 -10.33 -10.05
CA ASP A 353 18.20 -11.48 -9.13
C ASP A 353 18.91 -11.03 -7.84
N PRO A 354 18.24 -10.98 -6.68
CA PRO A 354 18.83 -10.48 -5.45
C PRO A 354 19.98 -11.38 -4.96
N GLY A 355 20.53 -12.23 -5.84
CA GLY A 355 21.58 -13.20 -5.49
C GLY A 355 21.00 -14.41 -4.77
N PRO A 356 21.76 -15.51 -4.68
CA PRO A 356 21.27 -16.73 -4.07
C PRO A 356 21.01 -16.50 -2.58
N GLY A 357 19.74 -16.54 -2.17
CA GLY A 357 19.37 -16.81 -0.80
C GLY A 357 18.55 -15.80 -0.03
N VAL A 358 18.14 -14.64 -0.56
CA VAL A 358 17.40 -13.66 0.25
C VAL A 358 16.02 -13.37 -0.34
N ARG A 359 15.00 -14.04 0.19
CA ARG A 359 13.64 -13.56 0.13
C ARG A 359 13.57 -12.28 0.97
N ARG A 360 13.24 -11.18 0.33
CA ARG A 360 13.04 -9.91 1.05
C ARG A 360 11.57 -9.74 1.33
N ASP A 361 11.22 -9.93 2.60
CA ASP A 361 9.90 -9.53 3.06
C ASP A 361 9.72 -8.02 2.87
N PRO A 362 8.50 -7.56 2.56
CA PRO A 362 8.27 -6.15 2.33
C PRO A 362 8.61 -5.32 3.58
N VAL A 363 9.24 -4.18 3.35
CA VAL A 363 9.49 -3.22 4.43
C VAL A 363 8.20 -2.48 4.75
N VAL A 364 7.77 -2.59 5.98
CA VAL A 364 6.60 -1.89 6.52
C VAL A 364 7.07 -0.64 7.25
N VAL A 365 6.55 0.50 6.85
CA VAL A 365 6.86 1.81 7.46
C VAL A 365 5.57 2.44 7.95
N LEU A 366 5.49 2.77 9.23
CA LEU A 366 4.44 3.62 9.80
C LEU A 366 4.76 5.08 9.45
N LYS A 367 3.82 5.75 8.79
CA LYS A 367 3.97 7.10 8.28
C LYS A 367 3.08 8.07 9.04
N ALA A 368 3.60 8.60 10.14
CA ALA A 368 2.90 9.61 10.90
C ALA A 368 3.90 10.64 11.40
N ARG A 369 3.49 11.89 11.52
CA ARG A 369 4.35 12.95 12.03
C ARG A 369 4.75 12.64 13.47
N GLY A 370 6.04 12.70 13.75
CA GLY A 370 6.57 12.50 15.10
C GLY A 370 6.51 11.07 15.64
N VAL A 371 6.05 10.10 14.82
CA VAL A 371 6.03 8.68 15.18
C VAL A 371 6.60 7.88 14.03
N ASP A 372 7.87 7.50 14.14
CA ASP A 372 8.56 6.69 13.15
C ASP A 372 8.63 5.25 13.62
N ALA A 373 8.16 4.32 12.81
CA ALA A 373 8.37 2.90 13.04
C ALA A 373 8.59 2.17 11.72
N VAL A 374 9.58 1.30 11.72
CA VAL A 374 9.97 0.49 10.57
C VAL A 374 10.13 -0.94 11.00
N VAL A 375 9.65 -1.88 10.18
CA VAL A 375 9.81 -3.31 10.41
C VAL A 375 9.99 -4.03 9.08
N ALA A 376 10.88 -5.02 9.04
CA ALA A 376 11.07 -5.89 7.90
C ALA A 376 11.64 -7.25 8.32
N GLY A 377 11.32 -8.28 7.57
CA GLY A 377 11.92 -9.62 7.69
C GLY A 377 11.64 -10.32 9.01
N GLU A 378 12.59 -11.08 9.47
CA GLU A 378 12.53 -11.92 10.67
C GLU A 378 12.57 -11.07 11.95
N THR A 379 11.44 -10.90 12.64
CA THR A 379 11.34 -10.05 13.84
C THR A 379 11.20 -10.85 15.14
N ASP A 380 10.83 -12.13 15.06
CA ASP A 380 10.50 -12.97 16.21
C ASP A 380 11.73 -13.62 16.87
N ALA A 381 12.92 -13.51 16.26
CA ALA A 381 14.14 -14.10 16.80
C ALA A 381 14.44 -13.57 18.21
N ASP A 382 14.66 -14.49 19.16
CA ASP A 382 14.99 -14.17 20.54
C ASP A 382 16.52 -13.92 20.66
N PRO A 383 16.96 -12.80 21.29
CA PRO A 383 18.38 -12.51 21.52
C PRO A 383 19.15 -13.60 22.27
N TRP A 384 18.45 -14.43 23.04
CA TRP A 384 19.04 -15.49 23.86
C TRP A 384 19.01 -16.87 23.19
N THR A 385 18.44 -16.99 22.00
CA THR A 385 18.45 -18.22 21.21
C THR A 385 19.86 -18.46 20.67
N VAL A 386 20.42 -19.66 20.98
CA VAL A 386 21.72 -20.10 20.46
C VAL A 386 21.48 -20.94 19.21
N GLU A 387 21.64 -20.33 18.04
CA GLU A 387 21.56 -20.99 16.73
C GLU A 387 22.79 -20.59 15.91
N PRO A 388 23.50 -21.52 15.24
CA PRO A 388 24.64 -21.20 14.40
C PRO A 388 24.27 -20.18 13.31
N GLY A 389 25.06 -19.13 13.18
CA GLY A 389 24.84 -18.05 12.21
C GLY A 389 23.81 -17.00 12.62
N LEU A 390 22.89 -17.29 13.57
CA LEU A 390 21.93 -16.31 14.08
C LEU A 390 22.59 -15.38 15.10
N ALA A 391 22.42 -14.07 14.92
CA ALA A 391 22.73 -13.10 15.95
C ALA A 391 21.66 -12.00 16.00
N VAL A 392 21.23 -11.69 17.20
CA VAL A 392 20.23 -10.65 17.47
C VAL A 392 20.87 -9.56 18.32
N ALA A 393 20.73 -8.31 17.90
CA ALA A 393 21.07 -7.14 18.69
C ALA A 393 19.78 -6.36 18.96
N GLU A 394 19.53 -6.08 20.24
CA GLU A 394 18.36 -5.34 20.70
C GLU A 394 18.80 -4.19 21.61
N TRP A 395 18.18 -3.03 21.40
CA TRP A 395 18.43 -1.84 22.21
C TRP A 395 17.13 -1.10 22.46
N ALA A 396 16.92 -0.66 23.67
CA ALA A 396 15.73 0.07 24.08
C ALA A 396 16.08 1.28 24.96
N ASP A 397 15.51 2.42 24.64
CA ASP A 397 15.51 3.64 25.44
C ASP A 397 14.07 4.20 25.48
N PRO A 398 13.19 3.61 26.30
CA PRO A 398 11.80 4.01 26.39
C PRO A 398 11.62 5.45 26.88
N GLY A 399 12.55 5.97 27.68
CA GLY A 399 12.52 7.34 28.19
C GLY A 399 12.62 8.38 27.06
N HIS A 400 13.33 8.06 25.98
CA HIS A 400 13.46 8.90 24.79
C HIS A 400 12.63 8.38 23.60
N GLY A 401 11.75 7.41 23.82
CA GLY A 401 10.88 6.88 22.77
C GLY A 401 11.61 6.09 21.68
N ARG A 402 12.70 5.37 22.00
CA ARG A 402 13.58 4.71 21.04
C ARG A 402 13.67 3.21 21.26
N TYR A 403 13.64 2.47 20.16
CA TYR A 403 13.85 1.02 20.15
C TYR A 403 14.44 0.59 18.81
N ALA A 404 15.42 -0.32 18.85
CA ALA A 404 15.97 -0.96 17.65
C ALA A 404 16.23 -2.44 17.92
N LYS A 405 15.85 -3.31 16.99
CA LYS A 405 16.19 -4.72 16.94
C LYS A 405 16.73 -5.06 15.56
N MET A 406 17.84 -5.77 15.52
CA MET A 406 18.53 -6.19 14.30
C MET A 406 18.76 -7.70 14.39
N VAL A 407 18.25 -8.44 13.42
CA VAL A 407 18.46 -9.90 13.29
C VAL A 407 19.36 -10.15 12.11
N THR A 408 20.44 -10.91 12.31
CA THR A 408 21.36 -11.29 11.24
C THR A 408 21.53 -12.79 11.18
N ARG A 409 21.66 -13.32 9.95
CA ARG A 409 22.10 -14.68 9.68
C ARG A 409 23.40 -14.63 8.91
N ASP A 410 24.46 -15.28 9.45
CA ASP A 410 25.82 -15.24 8.91
C ASP A 410 26.32 -13.80 8.64
N GLY A 411 26.00 -12.87 9.54
CA GLY A 411 26.36 -11.45 9.44
C GLY A 411 25.43 -10.58 8.59
N VAL A 412 24.62 -11.18 7.71
CA VAL A 412 23.69 -10.47 6.81
C VAL A 412 22.41 -10.12 7.56
N LEU A 413 21.91 -8.88 7.38
CA LEU A 413 20.66 -8.42 8.00
C LEU A 413 19.46 -9.11 7.37
N THR A 414 18.75 -9.93 8.16
CA THR A 414 17.55 -10.68 7.77
C THR A 414 16.27 -10.18 8.41
N GLY A 415 16.37 -9.36 9.46
CA GLY A 415 15.21 -8.77 10.11
C GLY A 415 15.56 -7.50 10.86
N LEU A 416 14.61 -6.58 10.94
CA LEU A 416 14.76 -5.32 11.66
C LEU A 416 13.44 -4.82 12.23
N VAL A 417 13.53 -4.19 13.40
CA VAL A 417 12.49 -3.32 13.98
C VAL A 417 13.19 -2.05 14.43
N CYS A 418 12.63 -0.90 14.09
CA CYS A 418 13.17 0.39 14.53
C CYS A 418 12.01 1.34 14.85
N VAL A 419 11.98 1.91 16.06
CA VAL A 419 10.93 2.86 16.52
C VAL A 419 11.61 4.11 17.07
N GLY A 420 11.16 5.28 16.65
CA GLY A 420 11.65 6.58 17.13
C GLY A 420 13.10 6.93 16.73
N MET A 421 13.61 6.26 15.69
CA MET A 421 14.98 6.44 15.18
C MET A 421 14.97 6.46 13.64
N PRO A 422 14.51 7.55 13.01
CA PRO A 422 14.25 7.60 11.57
C PRO A 422 15.50 7.40 10.70
N ARG A 423 16.67 7.88 11.12
CA ARG A 423 17.94 7.72 10.37
C ARG A 423 18.48 6.30 10.47
N THR A 424 18.49 5.75 11.68
CA THR A 424 18.84 4.34 11.91
C THR A 424 17.91 3.43 11.13
N GLY A 425 16.60 3.70 11.17
CA GLY A 425 15.61 2.98 10.39
C GLY A 425 15.88 3.03 8.88
N ALA A 426 16.19 4.20 8.34
CA ALA A 426 16.51 4.37 6.93
C ALA A 426 17.76 3.60 6.50
N GLU A 427 18.82 3.64 7.32
CA GLU A 427 20.06 2.89 7.05
C GLU A 427 19.85 1.37 7.14
N LEU A 428 19.13 0.92 8.17
CA LEU A 428 18.79 -0.50 8.31
C LEU A 428 17.97 -1.02 7.15
N ILE A 429 17.00 -0.24 6.64
CA ILE A 429 16.26 -0.61 5.45
C ILE A 429 17.20 -0.77 4.24
N LEU A 430 18.12 0.17 4.04
CA LEU A 430 19.06 0.12 2.93
C LEU A 430 19.96 -1.12 2.99
N LEU A 431 20.48 -1.44 4.19
CA LEU A 431 21.28 -2.65 4.43
C LEU A 431 20.45 -3.92 4.21
N PHE A 432 19.20 -3.95 4.68
CA PHE A 432 18.26 -5.05 4.47
C PHE A 432 17.96 -5.27 2.98
N GLU A 433 17.62 -4.23 2.24
CA GLU A 433 17.32 -4.30 0.80
C GLU A 433 18.51 -4.73 -0.05
N ARG A 434 19.72 -4.40 0.38
CA ARG A 434 20.96 -4.81 -0.30
C ARG A 434 21.43 -6.21 0.08
N GLY A 435 20.88 -6.80 1.15
CA GLY A 435 21.40 -8.05 1.72
C GLY A 435 22.83 -7.88 2.22
N SER A 436 23.12 -6.74 2.83
CA SER A 436 24.46 -6.40 3.29
C SER A 436 24.71 -6.93 4.69
N GLU A 437 25.97 -7.22 4.98
CA GLU A 437 26.43 -7.48 6.34
C GLU A 437 26.35 -6.20 7.18
N LEU A 438 26.00 -6.35 8.45
CA LEU A 438 26.06 -5.24 9.39
C LEU A 438 27.51 -4.91 9.79
N PRO A 439 27.80 -3.63 10.14
CA PRO A 439 29.06 -3.27 10.77
C PRO A 439 29.36 -4.16 11.99
N ALA A 440 30.62 -4.49 12.20
CA ALA A 440 31.04 -5.28 13.37
C ALA A 440 30.64 -4.58 14.68
N ASP A 441 30.83 -3.27 14.76
CA ASP A 441 30.28 -2.42 15.83
C ASP A 441 28.90 -1.90 15.43
N ARG A 442 27.86 -2.63 15.83
CA ARG A 442 26.44 -2.29 15.56
C ARG A 442 26.01 -1.02 16.30
N SER A 443 26.73 -0.62 17.36
CA SER A 443 26.42 0.61 18.11
C SER A 443 26.60 1.86 17.25
N SER A 444 27.40 1.80 16.19
CA SER A 444 27.58 2.89 15.23
C SER A 444 26.26 3.29 14.56
N LEU A 445 25.38 2.33 14.29
CA LEU A 445 24.06 2.58 13.67
C LEU A 445 23.13 3.33 14.63
N LEU A 446 23.22 3.08 15.94
CA LEU A 446 22.39 3.75 16.97
C LEU A 446 22.77 5.24 17.14
N ARG A 447 23.97 5.63 16.73
CA ARG A 447 24.45 7.02 16.82
C ARG A 447 23.93 7.91 15.70
N LEU A 448 23.35 7.37 14.64
CA LEU A 448 22.84 8.15 13.50
C LEU A 448 21.75 9.16 13.92
N ASP A 449 20.99 8.84 14.95
CA ASP A 449 19.95 9.70 15.53
C ASP A 449 20.42 10.49 16.77
N SER A 450 21.72 10.47 17.07
CA SER A 450 22.30 11.33 18.11
C SER A 450 22.52 12.76 17.60
N ALA A 451 22.68 13.72 18.52
CA ALA A 451 22.99 15.11 18.18
C ALA A 451 24.30 15.22 17.37
N GLU A 452 25.30 14.39 17.67
CA GLU A 452 26.56 14.34 16.92
C GLU A 452 26.39 13.76 15.52
N GLY A 453 25.55 12.72 15.35
CA GLY A 453 25.20 12.14 14.06
C GLY A 453 24.49 13.13 13.15
N LEU A 454 23.73 14.08 13.71
CA LEU A 454 23.07 15.15 12.96
C LEU A 454 24.08 16.14 12.32
N LEU A 455 25.23 16.36 12.96
CA LEU A 455 26.25 17.29 12.49
C LEU A 455 27.19 16.70 11.42
N THR A 456 27.31 15.37 11.35
CA THR A 456 28.26 14.66 10.47
C THR A 456 27.61 14.08 9.21
N ALA A 457 26.30 14.10 9.08
CA ALA A 457 25.60 13.52 7.94
C ALA A 457 25.82 14.35 6.66
N SER A 458 26.57 13.82 5.72
CA SER A 458 26.61 14.35 4.36
C SER A 458 25.26 14.13 3.66
N PRO A 459 24.81 15.07 2.81
CA PRO A 459 23.59 14.86 2.04
C PRO A 459 23.71 13.61 1.17
N PRO A 460 22.63 12.82 1.02
CA PRO A 460 22.63 11.63 0.18
C PRO A 460 23.04 11.97 -1.26
N GLY A 461 23.90 11.13 -1.87
CA GLY A 461 24.32 11.31 -3.26
C GLY A 461 23.18 11.14 -4.27
N PRO A 462 23.39 11.54 -5.56
CA PRO A 462 22.36 11.46 -6.61
C PRO A 462 21.77 10.06 -6.83
N ALA A 463 22.56 9.02 -6.63
CA ALA A 463 22.10 7.63 -6.79
C ALA A 463 21.23 7.11 -5.64
N ALA A 464 21.10 7.87 -4.54
CA ALA A 464 20.28 7.46 -3.41
C ALA A 464 18.81 7.46 -3.79
N THR A 465 18.07 6.41 -3.46
CA THR A 465 16.61 6.34 -3.66
C THR A 465 15.93 7.37 -2.77
N LEU A 466 15.19 8.30 -3.39
CA LEU A 466 14.41 9.33 -2.70
C LEU A 466 12.94 8.91 -2.57
N CYS A 467 12.35 8.37 -3.62
CA CYS A 467 10.99 7.81 -3.58
C CYS A 467 11.05 6.28 -3.75
N ARG A 468 10.73 5.55 -2.69
CA ARG A 468 10.75 4.08 -2.71
C ARG A 468 9.62 3.47 -3.49
N CYS A 469 8.40 4.01 -3.32
CA CYS A 469 7.22 3.45 -3.96
C CYS A 469 7.33 3.46 -5.49
N ALA A 470 7.96 4.51 -6.04
CA ALA A 470 8.16 4.68 -7.48
C ALA A 470 9.61 4.39 -7.94
N GLY A 471 10.51 3.96 -7.05
CA GLY A 471 11.92 3.67 -7.39
C GLY A 471 12.74 4.90 -7.84
N VAL A 472 12.30 6.13 -7.53
CA VAL A 472 12.91 7.36 -8.05
C VAL A 472 14.09 7.78 -7.19
N THR A 473 15.24 8.05 -7.84
CA THR A 473 16.46 8.50 -7.17
C THR A 473 16.44 10.00 -6.91
N ARG A 474 17.31 10.45 -6.00
CA ARG A 474 17.55 11.88 -5.75
C ARG A 474 18.02 12.61 -7.02
N GLY A 475 18.89 11.97 -7.82
CA GLY A 475 19.36 12.52 -9.11
C GLY A 475 18.22 12.77 -10.08
N THR A 476 17.31 11.82 -10.25
CA THR A 476 16.12 11.98 -11.10
C THR A 476 15.26 13.18 -10.67
N VAL A 477 15.10 13.38 -9.36
CA VAL A 477 14.38 14.56 -8.83
C VAL A 477 15.17 15.83 -9.08
N GLN A 478 16.49 15.83 -8.90
CA GLN A 478 17.36 16.98 -9.21
C GLN A 478 17.28 17.37 -10.70
N ASP A 479 17.30 16.39 -11.60
CA ASP A 479 17.17 16.61 -13.05
C ASP A 479 15.82 17.21 -13.40
N SER A 480 14.72 16.75 -12.77
CA SER A 480 13.39 17.31 -13.00
C SER A 480 13.27 18.76 -12.51
N VAL A 481 13.88 19.08 -11.36
CA VAL A 481 13.93 20.46 -10.83
C VAL A 481 14.77 21.36 -11.74
N ALA A 482 15.92 20.86 -12.22
CA ALA A 482 16.75 21.58 -13.20
C ALA A 482 16.02 21.80 -14.55
N ALA A 483 15.09 20.91 -14.92
CA ALA A 483 14.23 21.04 -16.09
C ALA A 483 13.03 21.99 -15.87
N GLY A 484 12.85 22.56 -14.66
CA GLY A 484 11.86 23.60 -14.37
C GLY A 484 10.73 23.20 -13.42
N CYS A 485 10.76 22.01 -12.80
CA CYS A 485 9.79 21.66 -11.76
C CYS A 485 10.04 22.50 -10.50
N THR A 486 9.00 23.18 -10.00
CA THR A 486 9.09 24.09 -8.85
C THR A 486 8.29 23.63 -7.64
N SER A 487 7.47 22.62 -7.79
CA SER A 487 6.63 22.05 -6.73
C SER A 487 6.75 20.55 -6.65
N VAL A 488 6.33 19.97 -5.52
CA VAL A 488 6.22 18.51 -5.36
C VAL A 488 5.31 17.93 -6.43
N GLN A 489 4.23 18.63 -6.80
CA GLN A 489 3.28 18.20 -7.82
C GLN A 489 3.91 18.14 -9.21
N ASP A 490 4.72 19.14 -9.60
CA ASP A 490 5.43 19.13 -10.88
C ASP A 490 6.40 17.95 -10.97
N VAL A 491 7.20 17.76 -9.89
CA VAL A 491 8.12 16.62 -9.78
C VAL A 491 7.36 15.31 -9.84
N SER A 492 6.22 15.22 -9.17
CA SER A 492 5.38 14.02 -9.16
C SER A 492 4.83 13.70 -10.55
N ALA A 493 4.40 14.71 -11.30
CA ALA A 493 3.87 14.54 -12.65
C ALA A 493 4.91 13.98 -13.63
N VAL A 494 6.18 14.40 -13.47
CA VAL A 494 7.28 14.00 -14.39
C VAL A 494 7.96 12.70 -13.96
N THR A 495 8.17 12.51 -12.64
CA THR A 495 9.00 11.43 -12.11
C THR A 495 8.21 10.34 -11.37
N ARG A 496 6.94 10.62 -11.03
CA ARG A 496 6.10 9.85 -10.10
C ARG A 496 6.59 9.81 -8.66
N ALA A 497 7.69 10.47 -8.32
CA ALA A 497 8.07 10.64 -6.93
C ALA A 497 6.95 11.39 -6.19
N GLY A 498 6.52 10.88 -5.04
CA GLY A 498 5.45 11.50 -4.24
C GLY A 498 4.03 11.02 -4.55
N THR A 499 3.81 10.27 -5.63
CA THR A 499 2.45 9.78 -5.98
C THR A 499 2.00 8.56 -5.18
N GLY A 500 2.91 7.90 -4.46
CA GLY A 500 2.60 6.74 -3.62
C GLY A 500 2.30 7.15 -2.19
N CYS A 501 3.15 6.70 -1.29
CA CYS A 501 2.97 6.85 0.15
C CYS A 501 3.21 8.26 0.73
N GLY A 502 3.64 9.24 -0.07
CA GLY A 502 3.92 10.61 0.37
C GLY A 502 5.20 10.79 1.21
N GLY A 503 5.82 9.73 1.71
CA GLY A 503 6.98 9.82 2.61
C GLY A 503 8.24 10.48 2.01
N CYS A 504 8.28 10.70 0.71
CA CYS A 504 9.37 11.43 0.03
C CYS A 504 9.09 12.93 -0.17
N HIS A 505 7.91 13.44 0.19
CA HIS A 505 7.55 14.85 -0.06
C HIS A 505 8.53 15.84 0.56
N ASP A 506 8.96 15.62 1.81
CA ASP A 506 9.93 16.49 2.49
C ASP A 506 11.30 16.43 1.79
N GLY A 507 11.71 15.24 1.36
CA GLY A 507 12.95 15.06 0.58
C GLY A 507 12.88 15.76 -0.78
N ILE A 508 11.73 15.75 -1.46
CA ILE A 508 11.53 16.48 -2.72
C ILE A 508 11.58 17.99 -2.47
N ARG A 509 10.89 18.50 -1.44
CA ARG A 509 10.95 19.92 -1.06
C ARG A 509 12.39 20.38 -0.77
N ALA A 510 13.14 19.57 -0.01
CA ALA A 510 14.53 19.88 0.29
C ALA A 510 15.41 19.94 -0.98
N VAL A 511 15.16 19.12 -1.99
CA VAL A 511 15.87 19.19 -3.29
C VAL A 511 15.50 20.45 -4.04
N ILE A 512 14.22 20.82 -4.09
CA ILE A 512 13.72 22.04 -4.71
C ILE A 512 14.36 23.26 -4.03
N GLU A 513 14.29 23.36 -2.71
CA GLU A 513 14.86 24.48 -1.92
C GLU A 513 16.36 24.61 -2.13
N GLN A 514 17.11 23.51 -2.14
CA GLN A 514 18.56 23.50 -2.38
C GLN A 514 18.91 24.02 -3.79
N HIS A 515 18.14 23.65 -4.80
CA HIS A 515 18.35 24.12 -6.18
C HIS A 515 18.16 25.64 -6.29
N PHE A 516 17.07 26.16 -5.74
CA PHE A 516 16.79 27.60 -5.79
C PHE A 516 17.70 28.43 -4.89
N ALA A 517 18.12 27.90 -3.72
CA ALA A 517 19.10 28.56 -2.88
C ALA A 517 20.48 28.67 -3.56
N ALA A 518 20.91 27.63 -4.29
CA ALA A 518 22.14 27.66 -5.09
C ALA A 518 22.07 28.66 -6.25
N ALA A 519 20.89 28.79 -6.89
CA ALA A 519 20.68 29.74 -7.99
C ALA A 519 20.65 31.22 -7.52
N VAL A 520 20.31 31.50 -6.25
CA VAL A 520 20.36 32.86 -5.67
C VAL A 520 21.77 33.22 -5.21
N ALA A 521 22.62 32.23 -4.92
CA ALA A 521 24.01 32.45 -4.46
C ALA A 521 25.03 32.56 -5.62
N SER A 522 24.63 32.24 -6.85
CA SER A 522 25.43 32.38 -8.09
C SER A 522 25.09 33.65 -8.87
#